data_2aca6267378ee448b64f2aec134a5596
#
_entry.id   2aca6267378ee448b64f2aec134a5596
#
_cell.length_a   1.000
_cell.length_b   1.000
_cell.length_c   1.000
_cell.angle_alpha   90.00
_cell.angle_beta   90.00
_cell.angle_gamma   90.00
#
_symmetry.space_group_name_H-M   'P 1'
#
loop_
_entity.id
_entity.type
_entity.pdbx_description
1 polymer ?
#
loop_
_entity_poly.entity_id
_entity_poly.type
_entity_poly.pdbx_seq_one_letter_code
_entity_poly.pdbx_strand_id
1 'polypeptide(L)'
;MLKRLVILVFVCAVILVVAISPRGVEARKQLTVNRQCCDFSPLQILRMTAREAIGGVTYPSEIGQDKWVIGRMFPGVSTGFFLDVGSGHGTIGSNTKALEELGWTGICVDPFPSHMEGRTCRMERVVVSSAAGRTVKFHTHSGLGGIADSLGKWKAEAEKSPAVELTTTTLGRVLDGANAPSFIHFLSLDIEGAELEALRGVPFDKYRFGAMAIEHNDEEPKRSDLLKFLEEKGYRRVHSYKQDDFYAPR
;
A
#
# COMPACT_ATOMS: atom_id res chain seq x y z
N MET A 1 -36.69 -4.30 22.65
CA MET A 1 -36.73 -5.45 21.75
C MET A 1 -36.95 -5.04 20.29
N LEU A 2 -37.87 -4.14 19.97
CA LEU A 2 -38.22 -3.75 18.57
C LEU A 2 -37.02 -3.19 17.77
N LYS A 3 -36.15 -2.33 18.36
CA LYS A 3 -34.98 -1.77 17.65
C LYS A 3 -33.93 -2.83 17.25
N ARG A 4 -33.77 -3.90 18.03
CA ARG A 4 -32.85 -5.00 17.71
C ARG A 4 -33.39 -5.87 16.59
N LEU A 5 -34.71 -6.05 16.52
CA LEU A 5 -35.38 -6.83 15.46
C LEU A 5 -35.30 -6.10 14.10
N VAL A 6 -35.52 -4.78 14.08
CA VAL A 6 -35.42 -3.97 12.86
C VAL A 6 -34.01 -3.98 12.29
N ILE A 7 -32.97 -3.91 13.13
CA ILE A 7 -31.57 -3.99 12.68
C ILE A 7 -31.26 -5.39 12.11
N LEU A 8 -31.78 -6.44 12.73
CA LEU A 8 -31.56 -7.81 12.26
C LEU A 8 -32.23 -8.07 10.90
N VAL A 9 -33.46 -7.57 10.70
CA VAL A 9 -34.19 -7.69 9.43
C VAL A 9 -33.50 -6.87 8.32
N PHE A 10 -32.99 -5.68 8.64
CA PHE A 10 -32.24 -4.88 7.66
C PHE A 10 -30.91 -5.54 7.27
N VAL A 11 -30.19 -6.13 8.21
CA VAL A 11 -28.96 -6.89 7.96
C VAL A 11 -29.23 -8.14 7.12
N CYS A 12 -30.31 -8.87 7.40
CA CYS A 12 -30.72 -10.04 6.60
C CYS A 12 -31.16 -9.65 5.19
N ALA A 13 -31.88 -8.53 5.02
CA ALA A 13 -32.30 -8.04 3.70
C ALA A 13 -31.11 -7.58 2.84
N VAL A 14 -30.13 -6.90 3.42
CA VAL A 14 -28.90 -6.50 2.73
C VAL A 14 -28.07 -7.73 2.33
N ILE A 15 -27.99 -8.74 3.18
CA ILE A 15 -27.31 -10.00 2.87
C ILE A 15 -28.03 -10.75 1.73
N LEU A 16 -29.37 -10.72 1.68
CA LEU A 16 -30.15 -11.40 0.65
C LEU A 16 -30.04 -10.72 -0.72
N VAL A 17 -30.06 -9.39 -0.76
CA VAL A 17 -29.92 -8.61 -2.00
C VAL A 17 -28.52 -8.75 -2.60
N VAL A 18 -27.49 -8.80 -1.77
CA VAL A 18 -26.11 -9.07 -2.21
C VAL A 18 -25.97 -10.50 -2.75
N ALA A 19 -26.79 -11.45 -2.27
CA ALA A 19 -26.69 -12.86 -2.66
C ALA A 19 -27.26 -13.20 -4.05
N ILE A 20 -28.12 -12.35 -4.63
CA ILE A 20 -28.96 -12.72 -5.81
C ILE A 20 -28.60 -11.89 -7.07
N SER A 21 -27.82 -10.80 -6.96
CA SER A 21 -27.45 -9.98 -8.12
C SER A 21 -26.13 -10.45 -8.78
N PRO A 22 -25.92 -10.16 -10.09
CA PRO A 22 -24.62 -10.39 -10.75
C PRO A 22 -23.46 -9.73 -10.01
N ARG A 23 -23.70 -8.60 -9.33
CA ARG A 23 -22.78 -7.96 -8.39
C ARG A 23 -22.51 -8.81 -7.14
N GLY A 24 -23.44 -9.69 -6.75
CA GLY A 24 -23.27 -10.62 -5.64
C GLY A 24 -22.27 -11.76 -5.90
N VAL A 25 -22.10 -12.16 -7.15
CA VAL A 25 -21.08 -13.17 -7.54
C VAL A 25 -19.69 -12.55 -7.44
N GLU A 26 -19.52 -11.31 -7.89
CA GLU A 26 -18.28 -10.55 -7.77
C GLU A 26 -17.96 -10.24 -6.30
N ALA A 27 -18.96 -9.85 -5.53
CA ALA A 27 -18.83 -9.64 -4.08
C ALA A 27 -18.47 -10.95 -3.34
N ARG A 28 -18.93 -12.13 -3.77
CA ARG A 28 -18.51 -13.42 -3.20
C ARG A 28 -17.07 -13.77 -3.53
N LYS A 29 -16.60 -13.51 -4.76
CA LYS A 29 -15.20 -13.66 -5.12
C LYS A 29 -14.33 -12.74 -4.28
N GLN A 30 -14.75 -11.49 -4.12
CA GLN A 30 -14.06 -10.49 -3.31
C GLN A 30 -14.08 -10.81 -1.81
N LEU A 31 -15.17 -11.41 -1.29
CA LEU A 31 -15.26 -11.95 0.08
C LEU A 31 -14.28 -13.13 0.30
N THR A 32 -14.09 -13.97 -0.70
CA THR A 32 -13.13 -15.09 -0.64
C THR A 32 -11.70 -14.58 -0.65
N VAL A 33 -11.38 -13.62 -1.51
CA VAL A 33 -10.07 -12.93 -1.53
C VAL A 33 -9.80 -12.22 -0.21
N ASN A 34 -10.78 -11.51 0.35
CA ASN A 34 -10.67 -10.82 1.64
C ASN A 34 -10.38 -11.76 2.82
N ARG A 35 -10.89 -13.00 2.81
CA ARG A 35 -10.57 -14.00 3.83
C ARG A 35 -9.16 -14.56 3.68
N GLN A 36 -8.69 -14.75 2.46
CA GLN A 36 -7.36 -15.28 2.18
C GLN A 36 -6.25 -14.25 2.44
N CYS A 37 -6.51 -12.97 2.07
CA CYS A 37 -5.55 -11.89 2.25
C CYS A 37 -5.28 -11.56 3.72
N CYS A 38 -6.30 -11.47 4.56
CA CYS A 38 -6.14 -10.64 5.76
C CYS A 38 -6.82 -11.18 7.03
N ASP A 39 -7.37 -12.39 7.03
CA ASP A 39 -8.07 -13.01 8.19
C ASP A 39 -9.13 -12.10 8.84
N PHE A 40 -9.90 -11.41 8.03
CA PHE A 40 -10.92 -10.51 8.55
C PHE A 40 -12.06 -11.25 9.24
N SER A 41 -12.46 -10.75 10.41
CA SER A 41 -13.68 -11.18 11.07
C SER A 41 -14.92 -10.80 10.23
N PRO A 42 -16.04 -11.52 10.36
CA PRO A 42 -17.29 -11.20 9.66
C PRO A 42 -17.75 -9.73 9.86
N LEU A 43 -17.48 -9.16 11.03
CA LEU A 43 -17.82 -7.77 11.34
C LEU A 43 -16.94 -6.76 10.58
N GLN A 44 -15.66 -7.06 10.41
CA GLN A 44 -14.74 -6.24 9.62
C GLN A 44 -15.15 -6.25 8.14
N ILE A 45 -15.45 -7.43 7.61
CA ILE A 45 -15.95 -7.58 6.23
C ILE A 45 -17.25 -6.77 6.04
N LEU A 46 -18.20 -6.90 6.96
CA LEU A 46 -19.47 -6.16 6.89
C LEU A 46 -19.25 -4.65 6.89
N ARG A 47 -18.36 -4.13 7.73
CA ARG A 47 -18.03 -2.71 7.78
C ARG A 47 -17.41 -2.19 6.49
N MET A 48 -16.50 -2.96 5.87
CA MET A 48 -15.89 -2.58 4.59
C MET A 48 -16.91 -2.59 3.46
N THR A 49 -17.72 -3.65 3.35
CA THR A 49 -18.80 -3.73 2.36
C THR A 49 -19.84 -2.61 2.52
N ALA A 50 -20.17 -2.24 3.76
CA ALA A 50 -21.05 -1.12 4.02
C ALA A 50 -20.44 0.23 3.59
N ARG A 51 -19.13 0.43 3.78
CA ARG A 51 -18.41 1.62 3.30
C ARG A 51 -18.39 1.69 1.77
N GLU A 52 -18.15 0.58 1.07
CA GLU A 52 -18.25 0.51 -0.39
C GLU A 52 -19.67 0.87 -0.87
N ALA A 53 -20.70 0.31 -0.22
CA ALA A 53 -22.09 0.46 -0.66
C ALA A 53 -22.67 1.85 -0.36
N ILE A 54 -22.31 2.46 0.76
CA ILE A 54 -22.93 3.68 1.28
C ILE A 54 -21.99 4.89 1.13
N GLY A 55 -20.71 4.70 1.30
CA GLY A 55 -19.70 5.77 1.42
C GLY A 55 -18.92 6.06 0.14
N GLY A 56 -19.08 5.29 -0.93
CA GLY A 56 -18.33 5.47 -2.17
C GLY A 56 -16.83 5.19 -2.05
N VAL A 57 -16.38 4.53 -0.97
CA VAL A 57 -14.98 4.11 -0.82
C VAL A 57 -14.72 2.90 -1.70
N THR A 58 -13.73 3.00 -2.57
CA THR A 58 -13.26 1.87 -3.38
C THR A 58 -11.98 1.29 -2.75
N TYR A 59 -11.73 0.01 -2.98
CA TYR A 59 -10.51 -0.67 -2.50
C TYR A 59 -9.72 -1.19 -3.69
N PRO A 60 -8.96 -0.32 -4.37
CA PRO A 60 -8.32 -0.65 -5.64
C PRO A 60 -7.01 -1.41 -5.51
N SER A 61 -6.46 -1.61 -4.31
CA SER A 61 -5.19 -2.30 -4.12
C SER A 61 -5.20 -3.71 -4.69
N GLU A 62 -4.08 -4.15 -5.20
CA GLU A 62 -3.97 -5.39 -5.97
C GLU A 62 -4.22 -6.65 -5.12
N ILE A 63 -3.71 -6.64 -3.89
CA ILE A 63 -3.81 -7.80 -2.99
C ILE A 63 -4.47 -7.48 -1.64
N GLY A 64 -5.07 -6.29 -1.47
CA GLY A 64 -5.82 -5.93 -0.28
C GLY A 64 -5.03 -5.16 0.79
N GLN A 65 -3.94 -4.51 0.42
CA GLN A 65 -3.12 -3.70 1.33
C GLN A 65 -3.95 -2.60 2.01
N ASP A 66 -4.76 -1.87 1.24
CA ASP A 66 -5.69 -0.85 1.73
C ASP A 66 -6.72 -1.42 2.72
N LYS A 67 -7.30 -2.58 2.42
CA LYS A 67 -8.23 -3.29 3.32
C LYS A 67 -7.55 -3.71 4.61
N TRP A 68 -6.34 -4.23 4.52
CA TRP A 68 -5.56 -4.63 5.69
C TRP A 68 -5.29 -3.44 6.61
N VAL A 69 -4.89 -2.31 6.06
CA VAL A 69 -4.67 -1.07 6.82
C VAL A 69 -5.95 -0.61 7.50
N ILE A 70 -7.03 -0.43 6.73
CA ILE A 70 -8.29 0.14 7.22
C ILE A 70 -9.03 -0.81 8.15
N GLY A 71 -9.01 -2.11 7.84
CA GLY A 71 -9.81 -3.10 8.53
C GLY A 71 -9.12 -3.72 9.73
N ARG A 72 -7.79 -3.85 9.70
CA ARG A 72 -7.03 -4.57 10.72
C ARG A 72 -6.12 -3.67 11.54
N MET A 73 -5.34 -2.81 10.89
CA MET A 73 -4.34 -2.02 11.60
C MET A 73 -4.94 -0.77 12.23
N PHE A 74 -5.82 -0.08 11.53
CA PHE A 74 -6.39 1.20 11.97
C PHE A 74 -7.93 1.21 11.85
N PRO A 75 -8.65 0.25 12.47
CA PRO A 75 -10.10 0.19 12.36
C PRO A 75 -10.76 1.42 13.00
N GLY A 76 -11.49 2.20 12.18
CA GLY A 76 -12.20 3.39 12.65
C GLY A 76 -11.37 4.67 12.68
N VAL A 77 -10.11 4.64 12.33
CA VAL A 77 -9.28 5.85 12.17
C VAL A 77 -9.72 6.57 10.89
N SER A 78 -10.23 7.78 11.05
CA SER A 78 -10.73 8.64 9.97
C SER A 78 -9.70 9.65 9.47
N THR A 79 -8.62 9.83 10.20
CA THR A 79 -7.53 10.74 9.82
C THR A 79 -6.20 10.04 10.09
N GLY A 80 -5.39 9.90 9.06
CA GLY A 80 -4.08 9.28 9.15
C GLY A 80 -3.13 9.92 8.16
N PHE A 81 -1.87 9.49 8.22
CA PHE A 81 -0.85 9.92 7.27
C PHE A 81 -0.18 8.68 6.65
N PHE A 82 -0.05 8.67 5.33
CA PHE A 82 0.61 7.58 4.62
C PHE A 82 1.81 8.06 3.79
N LEU A 83 2.70 7.13 3.49
CA LEU A 83 3.78 7.25 2.51
C LEU A 83 3.61 6.11 1.50
N ASP A 84 3.41 6.47 0.24
CA ASP A 84 3.20 5.54 -0.89
C ASP A 84 4.38 5.65 -1.85
N VAL A 85 5.27 4.69 -1.83
CA VAL A 85 6.51 4.67 -2.60
C VAL A 85 6.42 3.62 -3.69
N GLY A 86 6.50 4.06 -4.93
CA GLY A 86 6.08 3.30 -6.10
C GLY A 86 4.58 3.46 -6.33
N SER A 87 4.07 4.72 -6.21
CA SER A 87 2.63 5.00 -6.34
C SER A 87 2.07 4.76 -7.76
N GLY A 88 2.91 4.62 -8.75
CA GLY A 88 2.62 4.15 -10.11
C GLY A 88 1.37 4.75 -10.74
N HIS A 89 0.32 3.95 -10.82
CA HIS A 89 -0.99 4.39 -11.29
C HIS A 89 -1.85 4.88 -10.12
N GLY A 90 -2.31 6.12 -10.20
CA GLY A 90 -2.99 6.80 -9.09
C GLY A 90 -4.30 6.17 -8.60
N THR A 91 -4.90 5.25 -9.36
CA THR A 91 -6.19 4.63 -9.03
C THR A 91 -6.17 3.11 -9.13
N ILE A 92 -5.74 2.52 -10.25
CA ILE A 92 -5.72 1.07 -10.44
C ILE A 92 -4.52 0.49 -9.68
N GLY A 93 -4.75 -0.51 -8.84
CA GLY A 93 -3.71 -1.13 -8.02
C GLY A 93 -3.26 -0.28 -6.83
N SER A 94 -3.76 0.96 -6.66
CA SER A 94 -3.28 1.88 -5.63
C SER A 94 -3.54 1.36 -4.21
N ASN A 95 -2.49 1.28 -3.42
CA ASN A 95 -2.54 0.86 -2.02
C ASN A 95 -3.07 1.94 -1.07
N THR A 96 -3.18 3.19 -1.53
CA THR A 96 -3.47 4.35 -0.68
C THR A 96 -4.67 5.19 -1.13
N LYS A 97 -5.23 4.97 -2.32
CA LYS A 97 -6.40 5.71 -2.80
C LYS A 97 -7.60 5.61 -1.85
N ALA A 98 -7.88 4.40 -1.33
CA ALA A 98 -8.95 4.19 -0.36
C ALA A 98 -8.73 4.96 0.95
N LEU A 99 -7.48 5.18 1.36
CA LEU A 99 -7.12 5.94 2.55
C LEU A 99 -7.47 7.43 2.37
N GLU A 100 -7.19 7.99 1.19
CA GLU A 100 -7.58 9.37 0.86
C GLU A 100 -9.10 9.56 0.86
N GLU A 101 -9.85 8.60 0.31
CA GLU A 101 -11.32 8.62 0.32
C GLU A 101 -11.89 8.56 1.74
N LEU A 102 -11.13 8.06 2.71
CA LEU A 102 -11.46 8.08 4.12
C LEU A 102 -10.97 9.33 4.88
N GLY A 103 -10.31 10.26 4.19
CA GLY A 103 -9.85 11.53 4.78
C GLY A 103 -8.39 11.51 5.26
N TRP A 104 -7.61 10.46 4.93
CA TRP A 104 -6.18 10.46 5.22
C TRP A 104 -5.43 11.38 4.26
N THR A 105 -4.30 11.88 4.72
CA THR A 105 -3.35 12.65 3.89
C THR A 105 -2.06 11.86 3.73
N GLY A 106 -1.23 12.23 2.75
CA GLY A 106 0.02 11.50 2.56
C GLY A 106 0.91 12.05 1.47
N ILE A 107 1.97 11.30 1.23
CA ILE A 107 2.95 11.56 0.17
C ILE A 107 2.93 10.36 -0.77
N CYS A 108 2.86 10.64 -2.07
CA CYS A 108 3.04 9.67 -3.15
C CYS A 108 4.41 9.91 -3.79
N VAL A 109 5.20 8.87 -3.93
CA VAL A 109 6.56 8.94 -4.50
C VAL A 109 6.65 8.02 -5.69
N ASP A 110 6.92 8.58 -6.85
CA ASP A 110 7.14 7.84 -8.08
C ASP A 110 7.79 8.76 -9.13
N PRO A 111 8.82 8.36 -9.86
CA PRO A 111 9.43 9.21 -10.88
C PRO A 111 8.54 9.41 -12.11
N PHE A 112 7.67 8.45 -12.43
CA PHE A 112 6.80 8.44 -13.61
C PHE A 112 5.33 8.09 -13.28
N PRO A 113 4.70 8.76 -12.31
CA PRO A 113 3.35 8.44 -11.93
C PRO A 113 2.36 8.76 -13.04
N SER A 114 1.31 7.98 -13.15
CA SER A 114 0.24 8.14 -14.12
C SER A 114 -1.13 8.21 -13.45
N HIS A 115 -2.11 8.84 -14.13
CA HIS A 115 -3.51 8.91 -13.69
C HIS A 115 -3.67 9.38 -12.24
N MET A 116 -2.92 10.44 -11.88
CA MET A 116 -2.94 11.04 -10.54
C MET A 116 -4.10 12.02 -10.34
N GLU A 117 -4.95 12.21 -11.35
CA GLU A 117 -6.13 13.07 -11.27
C GLU A 117 -7.07 12.60 -10.16
N GLY A 118 -7.45 13.51 -9.27
CA GLY A 118 -8.29 13.20 -8.12
C GLY A 118 -7.57 12.54 -6.94
N ARG A 119 -6.22 12.38 -6.99
CA ARG A 119 -5.39 12.12 -5.81
C ARG A 119 -5.14 13.41 -5.05
N THR A 120 -5.05 13.31 -3.74
CA THR A 120 -4.82 14.46 -2.82
C THR A 120 -3.47 14.38 -2.13
N CYS A 121 -2.74 13.26 -2.26
CA CYS A 121 -1.40 13.12 -1.73
C CYS A 121 -0.44 14.14 -2.38
N ARG A 122 0.54 14.59 -1.60
CA ARG A 122 1.66 15.35 -2.14
C ARG A 122 2.50 14.45 -3.05
N MET A 123 2.54 14.78 -4.34
CA MET A 123 3.28 14.01 -5.32
C MET A 123 4.76 14.44 -5.38
N GLU A 124 5.66 13.51 -5.13
CA GLU A 124 7.10 13.64 -5.26
C GLU A 124 7.60 12.78 -6.44
N ARG A 125 8.01 13.45 -7.53
CA ARG A 125 8.49 12.80 -8.76
C ARG A 125 9.99 12.55 -8.67
N VAL A 126 10.40 11.59 -7.84
CA VAL A 126 11.80 11.29 -7.54
C VAL A 126 12.05 9.80 -7.47
N VAL A 127 13.31 9.41 -7.68
CA VAL A 127 13.82 8.06 -7.39
C VAL A 127 14.46 8.05 -6.01
N VAL A 128 14.05 7.09 -5.18
CA VAL A 128 14.57 6.93 -3.82
C VAL A 128 15.60 5.82 -3.71
N SER A 129 16.59 6.02 -2.85
CA SER A 129 17.64 5.05 -2.54
C SER A 129 18.24 5.35 -1.15
N SER A 130 19.26 4.62 -0.74
CA SER A 130 19.98 4.83 0.53
C SER A 130 20.75 6.14 0.60
N ALA A 131 21.12 6.73 -0.54
CA ALA A 131 21.86 7.98 -0.62
C ALA A 131 21.29 8.90 -1.70
N ALA A 132 21.35 10.20 -1.44
CA ALA A 132 20.95 11.22 -2.40
C ALA A 132 22.12 11.61 -3.31
N GLY A 133 21.79 12.12 -4.51
CA GLY A 133 22.78 12.68 -5.45
C GLY A 133 23.51 11.63 -6.31
N ARG A 134 23.09 10.37 -6.27
CA ARG A 134 23.65 9.30 -7.14
C ARG A 134 22.90 9.27 -8.46
N THR A 135 23.59 9.22 -9.58
CA THR A 135 22.99 8.97 -10.89
C THR A 135 22.73 7.47 -11.03
N VAL A 136 21.52 7.11 -11.38
CA VAL A 136 21.07 5.73 -11.63
C VAL A 136 20.39 5.64 -12.99
N LYS A 137 20.54 4.49 -13.65
CA LYS A 137 19.76 4.14 -14.84
C LYS A 137 18.42 3.59 -14.38
N PHE A 138 17.33 4.16 -14.85
CA PHE A 138 15.96 3.79 -14.50
C PHE A 138 15.19 3.36 -15.75
N HIS A 139 14.57 2.18 -15.74
CA HIS A 139 13.69 1.72 -16.79
C HIS A 139 12.26 2.23 -16.57
N THR A 140 11.67 2.87 -17.59
CA THR A 140 10.39 3.57 -17.49
C THR A 140 9.18 2.68 -17.80
N HIS A 141 9.29 1.38 -17.59
CA HIS A 141 8.20 0.44 -17.84
C HIS A 141 6.99 0.77 -16.95
N SER A 142 5.79 0.80 -17.54
CA SER A 142 4.56 1.02 -16.77
C SER A 142 4.29 -0.18 -15.84
N GLY A 143 4.29 0.04 -14.54
CA GLY A 143 4.00 -0.97 -13.53
C GLY A 143 5.16 -1.90 -13.14
N LEU A 144 6.28 -1.89 -13.92
CA LEU A 144 7.47 -2.70 -13.63
C LEU A 144 8.75 -1.85 -13.73
N GLY A 145 8.61 -0.53 -13.68
CA GLY A 145 9.74 0.39 -13.81
C GLY A 145 10.58 0.44 -12.54
N GLY A 146 11.91 0.48 -12.70
CA GLY A 146 12.79 0.48 -11.53
C GLY A 146 14.23 0.82 -11.87
N ILE A 147 15.06 0.91 -10.81
CA ILE A 147 16.51 1.10 -10.94
C ILE A 147 17.11 -0.15 -11.58
N ALA A 148 17.82 -0.01 -12.70
CA ALA A 148 18.32 -1.12 -13.52
C ALA A 148 19.12 -2.17 -12.73
N ASP A 149 19.93 -1.73 -11.76
CA ASP A 149 20.77 -2.61 -10.94
C ASP A 149 20.01 -3.29 -9.79
N SER A 150 18.78 -2.83 -9.49
CA SER A 150 17.93 -3.38 -8.43
C SER A 150 16.85 -4.32 -8.95
N LEU A 151 16.48 -4.18 -10.23
CA LEU A 151 15.46 -5.03 -10.87
C LEU A 151 15.82 -6.51 -10.72
N GLY A 152 14.90 -7.27 -10.16
CA GLY A 152 15.04 -8.70 -9.99
C GLY A 152 14.44 -9.51 -11.16
N LYS A 153 13.48 -10.36 -10.84
CA LYS A 153 12.79 -11.23 -11.81
C LYS A 153 12.18 -10.51 -13.00
N TRP A 154 11.80 -9.24 -12.84
CA TRP A 154 11.18 -8.42 -13.87
C TRP A 154 12.17 -7.68 -14.77
N LYS A 155 13.48 -7.82 -14.54
CA LYS A 155 14.53 -7.10 -15.28
C LYS A 155 14.36 -7.21 -16.78
N ALA A 156 14.21 -8.43 -17.31
CA ALA A 156 14.08 -8.66 -18.75
C ALA A 156 12.83 -8.01 -19.36
N GLU A 157 11.75 -7.86 -18.58
CA GLU A 157 10.54 -7.17 -19.03
C GLU A 157 10.71 -5.66 -18.99
N ALA A 158 11.24 -5.12 -17.91
CA ALA A 158 11.51 -3.70 -17.74
C ALA A 158 12.51 -3.16 -18.79
N GLU A 159 13.52 -3.96 -19.17
CA GLU A 159 14.52 -3.61 -20.18
C GLU A 159 13.94 -3.46 -21.60
N LYS A 160 12.72 -3.91 -21.86
CA LYS A 160 12.02 -3.64 -23.13
C LYS A 160 11.59 -2.18 -23.25
N SER A 161 11.54 -1.44 -22.17
CA SER A 161 11.20 -0.03 -22.12
C SER A 161 12.44 0.86 -22.10
N PRO A 162 12.34 2.12 -22.57
CA PRO A 162 13.45 3.05 -22.54
C PRO A 162 14.00 3.21 -21.12
N ALA A 163 15.30 3.41 -21.03
CA ALA A 163 15.96 3.78 -19.80
C ALA A 163 16.38 5.24 -19.83
N VAL A 164 16.28 5.90 -18.67
CA VAL A 164 16.70 7.29 -18.46
C VAL A 164 17.66 7.36 -17.27
N GLU A 165 18.50 8.37 -17.25
CA GLU A 165 19.33 8.67 -16.08
C GLU A 165 18.56 9.59 -15.14
N LEU A 166 18.49 9.20 -13.87
CA LEU A 166 17.83 9.96 -12.80
C LEU A 166 18.77 10.12 -11.62
N THR A 167 18.60 11.22 -10.88
CA THR A 167 19.33 11.45 -9.64
C THR A 167 18.51 11.00 -8.46
N THR A 168 19.10 10.19 -7.58
CA THR A 168 18.44 9.65 -6.40
C THR A 168 18.28 10.70 -5.29
N THR A 169 17.25 10.52 -4.47
CA THR A 169 17.11 11.13 -3.14
C THR A 169 16.92 10.06 -2.08
N THR A 170 16.71 10.45 -0.82
CA THR A 170 16.37 9.52 0.26
C THR A 170 14.94 9.73 0.72
N LEU A 171 14.30 8.69 1.28
CA LEU A 171 12.99 8.84 1.91
C LEU A 171 13.02 9.83 3.07
N GLY A 172 14.15 9.91 3.80
CA GLY A 172 14.33 10.94 4.83
C GLY A 172 14.19 12.36 4.29
N ARG A 173 14.83 12.67 3.14
CA ARG A 173 14.71 14.00 2.49
C ARG A 173 13.30 14.27 1.97
N VAL A 174 12.64 13.26 1.43
CA VAL A 174 11.23 13.37 0.99
C VAL A 174 10.33 13.73 2.18
N LEU A 175 10.45 13.00 3.27
CA LEU A 175 9.68 13.22 4.49
C LEU A 175 9.95 14.61 5.11
N ASP A 176 11.23 15.01 5.18
CA ASP A 176 11.64 16.32 5.68
C ASP A 176 11.10 17.46 4.81
N GLY A 177 11.25 17.35 3.49
CA GLY A 177 10.77 18.35 2.53
C GLY A 177 9.26 18.51 2.50
N ALA A 178 8.54 17.47 2.87
CA ALA A 178 7.09 17.47 3.00
C ALA A 178 6.60 17.92 4.39
N ASN A 179 7.48 18.15 5.35
CA ASN A 179 7.14 18.37 6.76
C ASN A 179 6.23 17.22 7.30
N ALA A 180 6.56 15.99 6.96
CA ALA A 180 5.79 14.83 7.37
C ALA A 180 5.75 14.69 8.89
N PRO A 181 4.64 14.20 9.47
CA PRO A 181 4.59 13.91 10.90
C PRO A 181 5.60 12.81 11.26
N SER A 182 6.10 12.83 12.48
CA SER A 182 7.04 11.81 12.97
C SER A 182 6.43 10.40 13.05
N PHE A 183 5.11 10.31 13.17
CA PHE A 183 4.37 9.06 13.11
C PHE A 183 3.59 8.98 11.78
N ILE A 184 3.98 8.01 10.97
CA ILE A 184 3.35 7.69 9.68
C ILE A 184 2.54 6.43 9.89
N HIS A 185 1.22 6.50 9.69
CA HIS A 185 0.34 5.37 9.95
C HIS A 185 0.63 4.20 9.00
N PHE A 186 0.85 4.48 7.72
CA PHE A 186 1.07 3.44 6.73
C PHE A 186 2.19 3.80 5.75
N LEU A 187 3.08 2.85 5.51
CA LEU A 187 4.04 2.84 4.41
C LEU A 187 3.65 1.73 3.42
N SER A 188 3.39 2.09 2.18
CA SER A 188 3.40 1.19 1.03
C SER A 188 4.74 1.35 0.32
N LEU A 189 5.44 0.25 0.06
CA LEU A 189 6.75 0.28 -0.59
C LEU A 189 6.84 -0.84 -1.63
N ASP A 190 6.80 -0.43 -2.89
CA ASP A 190 6.77 -1.30 -4.06
C ASP A 190 7.51 -0.58 -5.21
N ILE A 191 8.79 -0.84 -5.33
CA ILE A 191 9.72 -0.17 -6.25
C ILE A 191 10.63 -1.15 -7.01
N GLU A 192 10.09 -2.37 -7.20
CA GLU A 192 10.66 -3.38 -8.10
C GLU A 192 12.10 -3.77 -7.77
N GLY A 193 12.38 -3.94 -6.47
CA GLY A 193 13.62 -4.53 -5.97
C GLY A 193 14.60 -3.56 -5.28
N ALA A 194 14.28 -2.27 -5.17
CA ALA A 194 15.08 -1.29 -4.46
C ALA A 194 14.59 -0.99 -3.02
N GLU A 195 13.67 -1.80 -2.48
CA GLU A 195 12.97 -1.58 -1.21
C GLU A 195 13.95 -1.44 -0.03
N LEU A 196 14.91 -2.34 0.08
CA LEU A 196 15.90 -2.30 1.16
C LEU A 196 16.78 -1.04 1.09
N GLU A 197 17.20 -0.66 -0.12
CA GLU A 197 17.97 0.57 -0.30
C GLU A 197 17.14 1.83 0.04
N ALA A 198 15.88 1.87 -0.32
CA ALA A 198 14.98 2.96 0.05
C ALA A 198 14.80 3.04 1.58
N LEU A 199 14.62 1.90 2.26
CA LEU A 199 14.48 1.84 3.72
C LEU A 199 15.75 2.28 4.45
N ARG A 200 16.94 1.98 3.92
CA ARG A 200 18.23 2.49 4.46
C ARG A 200 18.32 4.02 4.42
N GLY A 201 17.57 4.67 3.54
CA GLY A 201 17.44 6.11 3.44
C GLY A 201 16.45 6.74 4.42
N VAL A 202 15.83 5.96 5.31
CA VAL A 202 14.88 6.44 6.33
C VAL A 202 15.59 6.67 7.66
N PRO A 203 15.51 7.86 8.27
CA PRO A 203 15.96 8.09 9.65
C PRO A 203 14.91 7.54 10.64
N PHE A 204 15.02 6.26 11.01
CA PHE A 204 14.09 5.56 11.90
C PHE A 204 14.10 6.07 13.36
N ASP A 205 15.05 6.88 13.74
CA ASP A 205 15.07 7.64 15.00
C ASP A 205 14.09 8.82 14.97
N LYS A 206 13.85 9.40 13.79
CA LYS A 206 12.95 10.53 13.58
C LYS A 206 11.53 10.10 13.18
N TYR A 207 11.43 9.11 12.29
CA TYR A 207 10.17 8.66 11.72
C TYR A 207 9.81 7.25 12.16
N ARG A 208 8.54 7.06 12.55
CA ARG A 208 7.99 5.78 12.96
C ARG A 208 6.79 5.42 12.10
N PHE A 209 6.68 4.14 11.75
CA PHE A 209 5.58 3.61 10.94
C PHE A 209 4.69 2.71 11.79
N GLY A 210 3.38 2.91 11.71
CA GLY A 210 2.41 2.09 12.42
C GLY A 210 2.13 0.75 11.72
N ALA A 211 2.20 0.76 10.38
CA ALA A 211 2.05 -0.42 9.54
C ALA A 211 2.86 -0.23 8.25
N MET A 212 3.38 -1.31 7.69
CA MET A 212 4.05 -1.31 6.38
C MET A 212 3.58 -2.50 5.55
N ALA A 213 3.35 -2.29 4.25
CA ALA A 213 3.27 -3.33 3.23
C ALA A 213 4.47 -3.15 2.30
N ILE A 214 5.27 -4.18 2.14
CA ILE A 214 6.52 -4.11 1.39
C ILE A 214 6.59 -5.28 0.43
N GLU A 215 6.75 -4.96 -0.85
CA GLU A 215 6.93 -5.95 -1.88
C GLU A 215 8.33 -6.61 -1.78
N HIS A 216 8.37 -7.92 -1.96
CA HIS A 216 9.61 -8.70 -2.01
C HIS A 216 9.73 -9.56 -3.26
N ASN A 217 8.69 -9.65 -4.06
CA ASN A 217 8.64 -10.39 -5.31
C ASN A 217 9.04 -11.89 -5.19
N ASP A 218 8.99 -12.47 -3.97
CA ASP A 218 9.50 -13.81 -3.61
C ASP A 218 10.99 -14.02 -3.93
N GLU A 219 11.78 -12.94 -3.92
CA GLU A 219 13.21 -12.98 -4.23
C GLU A 219 14.06 -13.09 -2.96
N GLU A 220 14.85 -14.16 -2.88
CA GLU A 220 15.90 -14.31 -1.88
C GLU A 220 17.29 -13.92 -2.47
N PRO A 221 18.20 -13.31 -1.68
CA PRO A 221 18.08 -13.03 -0.23
C PRO A 221 17.34 -11.72 0.11
N LYS A 222 16.83 -10.96 -0.87
CA LYS A 222 16.19 -9.65 -0.65
C LYS A 222 15.13 -9.69 0.46
N ARG A 223 14.24 -10.67 0.41
CA ARG A 223 13.17 -10.85 1.40
C ARG A 223 13.71 -11.07 2.81
N SER A 224 14.70 -11.95 2.95
CA SER A 224 15.33 -12.22 4.24
C SER A 224 16.11 -11.02 4.78
N ASP A 225 16.78 -10.27 3.91
CA ASP A 225 17.51 -9.06 4.26
C ASP A 225 16.58 -7.93 4.71
N LEU A 226 15.42 -7.75 4.02
CA LEU A 226 14.37 -6.83 4.44
C LEU A 226 13.84 -7.15 5.83
N LEU A 227 13.51 -8.43 6.07
CA LEU A 227 13.04 -8.88 7.39
C LEU A 227 14.05 -8.56 8.48
N LYS A 228 15.31 -8.97 8.28
CA LYS A 228 16.38 -8.72 9.25
C LYS A 228 16.56 -7.23 9.53
N PHE A 229 16.62 -6.41 8.48
CA PHE A 229 16.77 -4.96 8.62
C PHE A 229 15.62 -4.34 9.43
N LEU A 230 14.38 -4.70 9.14
CA LEU A 230 13.22 -4.18 9.85
C LEU A 230 13.14 -4.67 11.30
N GLU A 231 13.56 -5.91 11.58
CA GLU A 231 13.66 -6.41 12.95
C GLU A 231 14.66 -5.61 13.79
N GLU A 232 15.82 -5.24 13.22
CA GLU A 232 16.81 -4.35 13.84
C GLU A 232 16.24 -2.93 14.10
N LYS A 233 15.25 -2.48 13.32
CA LYS A 233 14.55 -1.21 13.52
C LYS A 233 13.35 -1.29 14.46
N GLY A 234 13.09 -2.45 15.07
CA GLY A 234 12.02 -2.65 16.04
C GLY A 234 10.67 -3.00 15.44
N TYR A 235 10.65 -3.52 14.22
CA TYR A 235 9.44 -4.03 13.58
C TYR A 235 9.43 -5.55 13.57
N ARG A 236 8.27 -6.13 13.34
CA ARG A 236 8.09 -7.58 13.14
C ARG A 236 7.18 -7.83 11.96
N ARG A 237 7.40 -8.88 11.23
CA ARG A 237 6.45 -9.35 10.22
C ARG A 237 5.21 -9.91 10.92
N VAL A 238 4.04 -9.39 10.55
CA VAL A 238 2.75 -9.76 11.14
C VAL A 238 1.86 -10.52 10.18
N HIS A 239 2.15 -10.43 8.88
CA HIS A 239 1.42 -11.12 7.83
C HIS A 239 2.32 -11.26 6.60
N SER A 240 1.99 -12.22 5.73
CA SER A 240 2.63 -12.43 4.43
C SER A 240 1.57 -12.90 3.45
N TYR A 241 1.45 -12.24 2.33
CA TYR A 241 0.48 -12.62 1.31
C TYR A 241 0.98 -12.28 -0.09
N LYS A 242 1.06 -13.30 -0.95
CA LYS A 242 1.64 -13.20 -2.30
C LYS A 242 3.03 -12.58 -2.24
N GLN A 243 3.28 -11.54 -3.06
CA GLN A 243 4.56 -10.86 -3.18
C GLN A 243 4.86 -9.85 -2.06
N ASP A 244 3.97 -9.64 -1.07
CA ASP A 244 4.15 -8.67 0.01
C ASP A 244 4.32 -9.33 1.37
N ASP A 245 5.21 -8.76 2.16
CA ASP A 245 5.28 -8.95 3.61
C ASP A 245 4.75 -7.70 4.33
N PHE A 246 3.99 -7.94 5.40
CA PHE A 246 3.35 -6.89 6.19
C PHE A 246 4.00 -6.79 7.56
N TYR A 247 4.36 -5.56 7.97
CA TYR A 247 5.09 -5.31 9.19
C TYR A 247 4.35 -4.35 10.11
N ALA A 248 4.57 -4.52 11.43
CA ALA A 248 4.11 -3.62 12.48
C ALA A 248 5.21 -3.47 13.56
N PRO A 249 5.16 -2.44 14.40
CA PRO A 249 6.04 -2.32 15.56
C PRO A 249 5.97 -3.55 16.47
N ARG A 250 7.10 -3.88 17.11
CA ARG A 250 7.17 -4.92 18.15
C ARG A 250 6.45 -4.54 19.42
#